data_be2fff0b9b24e3d22b5541bd44c901f7
#
_entry.id   be2fff0b9b24e3d22b5541bd44c901f7
#
_cell.length_a   1.000
_cell.length_b   1.000
_cell.length_c   1.000
_cell.angle_alpha   90.00
_cell.angle_beta   90.00
_cell.angle_gamma   90.00
#
_symmetry.space_group_name_H-M   'P 1'
#
loop_
_entity.id
_entity.type
_entity.pdbx_description
1 polymer ?
#
loop_
_entity_poly.entity_id
_entity_poly.type
_entity_poly.pdbx_seq_one_letter_code
_entity_poly.pdbx_strand_id
1 'polypeptide(L)'
;IFLKQTSGAIAQVAPYYYLHDTLVPRAKLAEVLAQTYEIAERYGVIVMNVFHAGDGNLHPLLIFDAREPGVVERVHEAGAEIVKASLDAGGVLSGEHGIGVEKQAYMSLLFTDDDLDHQNRLRKSFDPDCRANPGKVLPSGHSCADIQMLTAVPKGMWV
;
A
#
# COMPACT_ATOMS: atom_id res chain seq x y z
N ILE A 1 -21.86 -0.19 4.79
CA ILE A 1 -22.59 -1.48 4.65
C ILE A 1 -21.90 -2.40 3.64
N PHE A 2 -21.42 -1.88 2.51
CA PHE A 2 -20.78 -2.67 1.44
C PHE A 2 -19.50 -3.41 1.88
N LEU A 3 -18.59 -2.78 2.60
CA LEU A 3 -17.33 -3.38 3.04
C LEU A 3 -17.51 -4.63 3.92
N LYS A 4 -18.51 -4.65 4.81
CA LYS A 4 -18.76 -5.82 5.66
C LYS A 4 -19.28 -7.04 4.88
N GLN A 5 -20.03 -6.82 3.81
CA GLN A 5 -20.52 -7.91 2.95
C GLN A 5 -19.42 -8.44 2.04
N THR A 6 -18.55 -7.56 1.54
CA THR A 6 -17.41 -7.92 0.71
C THR A 6 -16.42 -8.80 1.48
N SER A 7 -16.10 -8.46 2.74
CA SER A 7 -15.21 -9.25 3.59
C SER A 7 -15.74 -10.68 3.82
N GLY A 8 -17.06 -10.84 3.99
CA GLY A 8 -17.69 -12.16 4.11
C GLY A 8 -17.60 -13.00 2.83
N ALA A 9 -17.67 -12.39 1.66
CA ALA A 9 -17.51 -13.07 0.38
C ALA A 9 -16.04 -13.46 0.14
N ILE A 10 -15.09 -12.58 0.46
CA ILE A 10 -13.66 -12.84 0.34
C ILE A 10 -13.24 -14.03 1.19
N ALA A 11 -13.70 -14.10 2.43
CA ALA A 11 -13.39 -15.19 3.34
C ALA A 11 -13.86 -16.58 2.87
N GLN A 12 -14.76 -16.65 1.89
CA GLN A 12 -15.16 -17.91 1.24
C GLN A 12 -14.18 -18.35 0.14
N VAL A 13 -13.37 -17.43 -0.38
CA VAL A 13 -12.38 -17.72 -1.44
C VAL A 13 -11.06 -18.14 -0.83
N ALA A 14 -10.52 -17.36 0.11
CA ALA A 14 -9.32 -17.68 0.86
C ALA A 14 -9.30 -16.90 2.20
N PRO A 15 -8.51 -17.39 3.20
CA PRO A 15 -8.55 -16.83 4.55
C PRO A 15 -7.86 -15.47 4.69
N TYR A 16 -7.01 -15.06 3.74
CA TYR A 16 -6.23 -13.83 3.82
C TYR A 16 -6.41 -12.96 2.58
N TYR A 17 -6.24 -11.66 2.76
CA TYR A 17 -6.14 -10.70 1.67
C TYR A 17 -5.13 -9.60 2.01
N TYR A 18 -4.52 -9.07 0.96
CA TYR A 18 -3.69 -7.87 1.04
C TYR A 18 -4.38 -6.74 0.29
N LEU A 19 -4.78 -5.72 1.03
CA LEU A 19 -5.56 -4.59 0.53
C LEU A 19 -4.63 -3.43 0.18
N HIS A 20 -4.70 -2.97 -1.06
CA HIS A 20 -4.12 -1.71 -1.47
C HIS A 20 -5.16 -0.58 -1.50
N ASP A 21 -4.68 0.64 -1.44
CA ASP A 21 -5.42 1.86 -1.60
C ASP A 21 -4.56 2.80 -2.45
N THR A 22 -4.91 2.94 -3.72
CA THR A 22 -4.26 3.85 -4.66
C THR A 22 -5.29 4.79 -5.28
N LEU A 23 -4.86 5.97 -5.71
CA LEU A 23 -5.72 6.89 -6.40
C LEU A 23 -5.09 7.24 -7.74
N VAL A 24 -5.89 7.18 -8.80
CA VAL A 24 -5.45 7.49 -10.17
C VAL A 24 -6.37 8.54 -10.81
N PRO A 25 -5.90 9.28 -11.83
CA PRO A 25 -6.78 10.14 -12.59
C PRO A 25 -7.98 9.35 -13.12
N ARG A 26 -9.20 9.87 -12.98
CA ARG A 26 -10.44 9.15 -13.38
C ARG A 26 -10.40 8.62 -14.81
N ALA A 27 -9.77 9.36 -15.73
CA ALA A 27 -9.60 8.93 -17.11
C ALA A 27 -8.72 7.69 -17.27
N LYS A 28 -7.88 7.37 -16.26
CA LYS A 28 -6.97 6.23 -16.23
C LYS A 28 -7.51 5.03 -15.43
N LEU A 29 -8.66 5.18 -14.78
CA LEU A 29 -9.21 4.15 -13.90
C LEU A 29 -9.36 2.79 -14.61
N ALA A 30 -9.96 2.77 -15.80
CA ALA A 30 -10.19 1.52 -16.53
C ALA A 30 -8.88 0.87 -17.00
N GLU A 31 -7.90 1.67 -17.39
CA GLU A 31 -6.57 1.22 -17.81
C GLU A 31 -5.82 0.57 -16.65
N VAL A 32 -5.75 1.26 -15.49
CA VAL A 32 -5.06 0.73 -14.31
C VAL A 32 -5.79 -0.48 -13.72
N LEU A 33 -7.12 -0.51 -13.78
CA LEU A 33 -7.89 -1.66 -13.37
C LEU A 33 -7.57 -2.89 -14.24
N ALA A 34 -7.46 -2.74 -15.56
CA ALA A 34 -7.07 -3.81 -16.46
C ALA A 34 -5.65 -4.31 -16.15
N GLN A 35 -4.69 -3.40 -15.98
CA GLN A 35 -3.32 -3.73 -15.58
C GLN A 35 -3.27 -4.48 -14.25
N THR A 36 -4.11 -4.13 -13.28
CA THR A 36 -4.20 -4.81 -11.98
C THR A 36 -4.57 -6.29 -12.17
N TYR A 37 -5.52 -6.60 -13.05
CA TYR A 37 -5.87 -7.99 -13.36
C TYR A 37 -4.74 -8.73 -14.07
N GLU A 38 -4.07 -8.11 -15.04
CA GLU A 38 -2.93 -8.69 -15.75
C GLU A 38 -1.75 -8.99 -14.81
N ILE A 39 -1.47 -8.07 -13.87
CA ILE A 39 -0.45 -8.27 -12.84
C ILE A 39 -0.83 -9.47 -11.97
N ALA A 40 -2.03 -9.50 -11.43
CA ALA A 40 -2.49 -10.58 -10.58
C ALA A 40 -2.40 -11.96 -11.29
N GLU A 41 -2.76 -12.03 -12.56
CA GLU A 41 -2.66 -13.25 -13.37
C GLU A 41 -1.21 -13.72 -13.51
N ARG A 42 -0.27 -12.80 -13.79
CA ARG A 42 1.18 -13.13 -13.92
C ARG A 42 1.76 -13.69 -12.63
N TYR A 43 1.32 -13.20 -11.49
CA TYR A 43 1.76 -13.68 -10.19
C TYR A 43 0.94 -14.88 -9.66
N GLY A 44 -0.08 -15.32 -10.40
CA GLY A 44 -0.96 -16.41 -9.98
C GLY A 44 -1.74 -16.08 -8.70
N VAL A 45 -2.15 -14.83 -8.53
CA VAL A 45 -2.88 -14.33 -7.35
C VAL A 45 -4.28 -13.93 -7.77
N ILE A 46 -5.26 -14.26 -6.93
CA ILE A 46 -6.64 -13.81 -7.14
C ILE A 46 -6.75 -12.34 -6.71
N VAL A 47 -7.34 -11.49 -7.56
CA VAL A 47 -7.62 -10.11 -7.21
C VAL A 47 -9.12 -9.83 -7.29
N MET A 48 -9.63 -9.15 -6.28
CA MET A 48 -10.94 -8.48 -6.31
C MET A 48 -10.72 -6.98 -6.19
N ASN A 49 -11.57 -6.21 -6.87
CA ASN A 49 -11.48 -4.75 -6.80
C ASN A 49 -12.75 -4.17 -6.18
N VAL A 50 -12.55 -3.33 -5.18
CA VAL A 50 -13.53 -2.37 -4.70
C VAL A 50 -12.98 -0.98 -5.06
N PHE A 51 -13.82 -0.05 -5.47
CA PHE A 51 -13.32 1.25 -5.89
C PHE A 51 -14.39 2.33 -5.80
N HIS A 52 -13.93 3.56 -5.62
CA HIS A 52 -14.75 4.76 -5.71
C HIS A 52 -14.54 5.41 -7.07
N ALA A 53 -15.33 4.98 -8.07
CA ALA A 53 -15.15 5.37 -9.47
C ALA A 53 -15.21 6.89 -9.69
N GLY A 54 -16.02 7.60 -8.89
CA GLY A 54 -16.15 9.06 -8.95
C GLY A 54 -14.87 9.80 -8.57
N ASP A 55 -14.06 9.20 -7.73
CA ASP A 55 -12.85 9.80 -7.16
C ASP A 55 -11.57 9.26 -7.82
N GLY A 56 -11.64 8.13 -8.50
CA GLY A 56 -10.48 7.43 -9.06
C GLY A 56 -9.73 6.59 -8.02
N ASN A 57 -10.33 6.34 -6.86
CA ASN A 57 -9.72 5.55 -5.80
C ASN A 57 -9.98 4.05 -6.00
N LEU A 58 -8.91 3.27 -6.02
CA LEU A 58 -8.89 1.82 -6.24
C LEU A 58 -8.47 1.10 -4.96
N HIS A 59 -9.22 0.04 -4.62
CA HIS A 59 -8.91 -0.87 -3.52
C HIS A 59 -8.76 -2.30 -4.07
N PRO A 60 -7.66 -2.63 -4.75
CA PRO A 60 -7.38 -4.00 -5.12
C PRO A 60 -7.09 -4.84 -3.87
N LEU A 61 -7.80 -5.96 -3.74
CA LEU A 61 -7.62 -6.95 -2.71
C LEU A 61 -6.97 -8.18 -3.35
N LEU A 62 -5.72 -8.42 -3.03
CA LEU A 62 -5.01 -9.64 -3.42
C LEU A 62 -5.37 -10.74 -2.41
N ILE A 63 -6.06 -11.76 -2.87
CA ILE A 63 -6.66 -12.81 -2.02
C ILE A 63 -5.78 -14.05 -2.11
N PHE A 64 -5.39 -14.61 -0.97
CA PHE A 64 -4.45 -15.73 -0.91
C PHE A 64 -4.62 -16.60 0.34
N ASP A 65 -3.97 -17.76 0.33
CA ASP A 65 -3.80 -18.60 1.52
C ASP A 65 -2.34 -18.57 1.96
N ALA A 66 -2.05 -17.90 3.06
CA ALA A 66 -0.68 -17.74 3.57
C ALA A 66 0.02 -19.07 3.93
N ARG A 67 -0.71 -20.19 3.94
CA ARG A 67 -0.13 -21.54 4.13
C ARG A 67 0.54 -22.07 2.87
N GLU A 68 0.24 -21.49 1.70
CA GLU A 68 0.90 -21.84 0.45
C GLU A 68 2.34 -21.30 0.44
N PRO A 69 3.35 -22.15 0.22
CA PRO A 69 4.75 -21.71 0.21
C PRO A 69 5.02 -20.64 -0.86
N GLY A 70 5.64 -19.53 -0.48
CA GLY A 70 6.04 -18.45 -1.39
C GLY A 70 4.89 -17.55 -1.88
N VAL A 71 3.65 -17.75 -1.42
CA VAL A 71 2.52 -16.92 -1.85
C VAL A 71 2.62 -15.50 -1.29
N VAL A 72 3.10 -15.34 -0.07
CA VAL A 72 3.21 -14.03 0.58
C VAL A 72 4.16 -13.12 -0.19
N GLU A 73 5.32 -13.66 -0.59
CA GLU A 73 6.30 -12.96 -1.40
C GLU A 73 5.69 -12.54 -2.76
N ARG A 74 5.02 -13.46 -3.46
CA ARG A 74 4.34 -13.17 -4.74
C ARG A 74 3.26 -12.09 -4.59
N VAL A 75 2.49 -12.13 -3.51
CA VAL A 75 1.46 -11.14 -3.22
C VAL A 75 2.07 -9.74 -2.99
N HIS A 76 3.17 -9.66 -2.26
CA HIS A 76 3.88 -8.39 -2.05
C HIS A 76 4.50 -7.85 -3.34
N GLU A 77 5.09 -8.71 -4.17
CA GLU A 77 5.63 -8.32 -5.48
C GLU A 77 4.52 -7.82 -6.41
N ALA A 78 3.40 -8.55 -6.50
CA ALA A 78 2.24 -8.12 -7.26
C ALA A 78 1.68 -6.77 -6.76
N GLY A 79 1.60 -6.60 -5.44
CA GLY A 79 1.17 -5.35 -4.81
C GLY A 79 2.09 -4.17 -5.16
N ALA A 80 3.40 -4.38 -5.12
CA ALA A 80 4.38 -3.37 -5.48
C ALA A 80 4.24 -2.95 -6.95
N GLU A 81 3.98 -3.89 -7.85
CA GLU A 81 3.79 -3.61 -9.26
C GLU A 81 2.46 -2.88 -9.52
N ILE A 82 1.39 -3.21 -8.81
CA ILE A 82 0.11 -2.47 -8.87
C ILE A 82 0.30 -1.01 -8.41
N VAL A 83 1.03 -0.78 -7.31
CA VAL A 83 1.36 0.57 -6.86
C VAL A 83 2.12 1.33 -7.94
N LYS A 84 3.14 0.69 -8.53
CA LYS A 84 3.92 1.30 -9.61
C LYS A 84 3.06 1.64 -10.82
N ALA A 85 2.19 0.74 -11.28
CA ALA A 85 1.27 1.00 -12.39
C ALA A 85 0.35 2.18 -12.10
N SER A 86 -0.12 2.33 -10.86
CA SER A 86 -0.92 3.47 -10.45
C SER A 86 -0.14 4.79 -10.50
N LEU A 87 1.11 4.80 -10.05
CA LEU A 87 1.99 5.97 -10.11
C LEU A 87 2.34 6.35 -11.55
N ASP A 88 2.67 5.37 -12.40
CA ASP A 88 2.99 5.57 -13.82
C ASP A 88 1.80 6.17 -14.59
N ALA A 89 0.57 5.90 -14.14
CA ALA A 89 -0.64 6.51 -14.67
C ALA A 89 -0.89 7.94 -14.18
N GLY A 90 -0.01 8.49 -13.35
CA GLY A 90 -0.14 9.82 -12.74
C GLY A 90 -0.95 9.82 -11.45
N GLY A 91 -1.03 8.68 -10.78
CA GLY A 91 -1.69 8.48 -9.50
C GLY A 91 -0.83 8.84 -8.30
N VAL A 92 -1.34 8.48 -7.11
CA VAL A 92 -0.66 8.67 -5.83
C VAL A 92 -0.73 7.41 -4.97
N LEU A 93 0.12 7.34 -3.94
CA LEU A 93 0.30 6.16 -3.09
C LEU A 93 -0.92 5.80 -2.23
N SER A 94 -1.76 6.77 -1.91
CA SER A 94 -2.94 6.54 -1.07
C SER A 94 -4.05 7.51 -1.45
N GLY A 95 -5.27 6.99 -1.57
CA GLY A 95 -6.46 7.80 -1.72
C GLY A 95 -7.03 8.25 -0.38
N GLU A 96 -7.15 7.31 0.57
CA GLU A 96 -7.83 7.57 1.85
C GLU A 96 -7.18 6.89 3.07
N HIS A 97 -6.50 5.74 2.92
CA HIS A 97 -5.98 4.97 4.06
C HIS A 97 -4.68 5.55 4.65
N GLY A 98 -3.95 6.35 3.89
CA GLY A 98 -2.66 6.91 4.27
C GLY A 98 -1.48 5.96 4.02
N ILE A 99 -0.30 6.43 4.38
CA ILE A 99 0.96 5.70 4.15
C ILE A 99 1.24 4.68 5.27
N GLY A 100 1.09 5.11 6.52
CA GLY A 100 1.35 4.24 7.68
C GLY A 100 2.77 3.71 7.72
N VAL A 101 2.89 2.40 7.88
CA VAL A 101 4.15 1.62 7.80
C VAL A 101 4.23 0.88 6.46
N GLU A 102 3.09 0.43 5.96
CA GLU A 102 2.96 -0.44 4.80
C GLU A 102 3.51 0.18 3.52
N LYS A 103 3.23 1.47 3.30
CA LYS A 103 3.59 2.18 2.06
C LYS A 103 4.85 3.01 2.16
N GLN A 104 5.56 2.98 3.29
CA GLN A 104 6.79 3.74 3.48
C GLN A 104 7.83 3.47 2.40
N ALA A 105 8.01 2.21 2.03
CA ALA A 105 8.97 1.82 1.00
C ALA A 105 8.66 2.39 -0.40
N TYR A 106 7.41 2.78 -0.63
CA TYR A 106 6.98 3.36 -1.91
C TYR A 106 7.09 4.88 -1.96
N MET A 107 7.36 5.54 -0.83
CA MET A 107 7.46 7.01 -0.78
C MET A 107 8.51 7.56 -1.74
N SER A 108 9.66 6.89 -1.85
CA SER A 108 10.75 7.26 -2.78
C SER A 108 10.41 7.07 -4.26
N LEU A 109 9.32 6.37 -4.60
CA LEU A 109 8.83 6.29 -5.97
C LEU A 109 8.07 7.55 -6.41
N LEU A 110 7.56 8.32 -5.45
CA LEU A 110 6.74 9.50 -5.71
C LEU A 110 7.44 10.80 -5.31
N PHE A 111 8.24 10.78 -4.24
CA PHE A 111 8.88 11.95 -3.65
C PHE A 111 10.41 11.88 -3.78
N THR A 112 11.03 13.00 -4.07
CA THR A 112 12.48 13.14 -4.04
C THR A 112 13.00 13.17 -2.60
N ASP A 113 14.31 12.99 -2.40
CA ASP A 113 14.93 13.11 -1.07
C ASP A 113 14.70 14.51 -0.48
N ASP A 114 14.73 15.56 -1.29
CA ASP A 114 14.44 16.92 -0.86
C ASP A 114 12.98 17.07 -0.37
N ASP A 115 12.02 16.45 -1.06
CA ASP A 115 10.61 16.45 -0.64
C ASP A 115 10.44 15.75 0.71
N LEU A 116 11.08 14.58 0.87
CA LEU A 116 11.02 13.79 2.10
C LEU A 116 11.68 14.54 3.27
N ASP A 117 12.79 15.22 3.03
CA ASP A 117 13.45 16.07 4.02
C ASP A 117 12.58 17.26 4.44
N HIS A 118 11.89 17.89 3.50
CA HIS A 118 10.95 18.98 3.81
C HIS A 118 9.75 18.46 4.63
N GLN A 119 9.21 17.31 4.29
CA GLN A 119 8.15 16.66 5.08
C GLN A 119 8.63 16.34 6.50
N ASN A 120 9.86 15.86 6.66
CA ASN A 120 10.44 15.58 7.98
C ASN A 120 10.67 16.87 8.80
N ARG A 121 11.15 17.95 8.19
CA ARG A 121 11.29 19.25 8.85
C ARG A 121 9.94 19.79 9.33
N LEU A 122 8.90 19.67 8.49
CA LEU A 122 7.54 20.05 8.88
C LEU A 122 7.08 19.23 10.08
N ARG A 123 7.25 17.90 10.04
CA ARG A 123 6.92 17.02 11.15
C ARG A 123 7.63 17.43 12.44
N LYS A 124 8.94 17.64 12.38
CA LYS A 124 9.75 18.04 13.54
C LYS A 124 9.34 19.38 14.15
N SER A 125 8.76 20.28 13.35
CA SER A 125 8.26 21.56 13.87
C SER A 125 7.09 21.40 14.82
N PHE A 126 6.28 20.33 14.66
CA PHE A 126 5.13 20.05 15.53
C PHE A 126 5.42 18.95 16.57
N ASP A 127 6.33 18.05 16.27
CA ASP A 127 6.68 16.89 17.11
C ASP A 127 8.20 16.70 17.17
N PRO A 128 8.94 17.64 17.83
CA PRO A 128 10.39 17.58 17.89
C PRO A 128 10.92 16.33 18.61
N ASP A 129 10.16 15.80 19.55
CA ASP A 129 10.51 14.64 20.35
C ASP A 129 10.06 13.30 19.72
N CYS A 130 9.47 13.34 18.52
CA CYS A 130 8.96 12.14 17.80
C CYS A 130 8.01 11.25 18.61
N ARG A 131 7.09 11.85 19.34
CA ARG A 131 6.10 11.13 20.18
C ARG A 131 4.88 10.67 19.39
N ALA A 132 4.51 11.40 18.33
CA ALA A 132 3.33 11.11 17.52
C ALA A 132 3.67 10.06 16.44
N ASN A 133 3.21 8.84 16.63
CA ASN A 133 3.40 7.73 15.67
C ASN A 133 4.85 7.61 15.15
N PRO A 134 5.83 7.35 16.02
CA PRO A 134 7.21 7.22 15.60
C PRO A 134 7.39 6.08 14.59
N GLY A 135 8.27 6.29 13.60
CA GLY A 135 8.57 5.28 12.58
C GLY A 135 7.44 5.04 11.57
N LYS A 136 6.47 5.95 11.44
CA LYS A 136 5.40 5.87 10.44
C LYS A 136 5.47 7.02 9.45
N VAL A 137 4.92 6.79 8.26
CA VAL A 137 4.81 7.70 7.12
C VAL A 137 6.13 7.88 6.39
N LEU A 138 7.12 8.52 7.00
CA LEU A 138 8.40 8.79 6.36
C LEU A 138 9.31 7.55 6.37
N PRO A 139 9.95 7.22 5.24
CA PRO A 139 10.87 6.08 5.16
C PRO A 139 12.11 6.27 6.04
N SER A 140 12.84 5.19 6.31
CA SER A 140 14.12 5.23 7.02
C SER A 140 15.11 6.14 6.28
N GLY A 141 15.94 6.88 7.04
CA GLY A 141 16.80 7.94 6.53
C GLY A 141 16.15 9.32 6.56
N HIS A 142 14.82 9.40 6.52
CA HIS A 142 14.04 10.65 6.59
C HIS A 142 13.11 10.69 7.82
N SER A 143 13.08 9.62 8.61
CA SER A 143 12.23 9.49 9.79
C SER A 143 12.96 9.95 11.05
N CYS A 144 12.27 10.62 11.95
CA CYS A 144 12.83 10.94 13.26
C CYS A 144 13.00 9.71 14.17
N ALA A 145 12.56 8.54 13.77
CA ALA A 145 12.72 7.30 14.52
C ALA A 145 13.92 6.44 14.07
N ASP A 146 14.74 6.90 13.16
CA ASP A 146 15.86 6.13 12.57
C ASP A 146 16.93 5.68 13.57
N ILE A 147 16.90 6.16 14.78
CA ILE A 147 17.93 5.85 15.79
C ILE A 147 17.61 4.61 16.62
N GLN A 148 16.37 4.10 16.64
CA GLN A 148 16.01 3.05 17.61
C GLN A 148 15.19 1.86 17.12
N MET A 149 14.69 1.84 15.89
CA MET A 149 13.75 0.77 15.46
C MET A 149 14.27 -0.19 14.38
N LEU A 150 15.55 -0.22 14.10
CA LEU A 150 16.14 -1.17 13.14
C LEU A 150 16.13 -2.64 13.61
N THR A 151 15.57 -2.94 14.76
CA THR A 151 15.68 -4.28 15.33
C THR A 151 14.37 -4.86 15.75
N ALA A 152 13.41 -5.05 15.08
CA ALA A 152 12.29 -5.91 15.47
C ALA A 152 10.91 -5.46 14.97
N VAL A 153 10.70 -5.53 13.69
CA VAL A 153 9.39 -6.01 13.24
C VAL A 153 9.57 -7.52 13.06
N PRO A 154 8.99 -8.38 13.91
CA PRO A 154 9.07 -9.82 13.69
C PRO A 154 8.45 -10.13 12.31
N LYS A 155 9.17 -10.91 11.48
CA LYS A 155 8.60 -11.51 10.29
C LYS A 155 7.32 -12.23 10.71
N GLY A 156 6.16 -11.80 10.23
CA GLY A 156 4.87 -12.43 10.49
C GLY A 156 3.83 -11.61 11.27
N MET A 157 4.03 -10.31 11.51
CA MET A 157 3.06 -9.49 12.26
C MET A 157 1.98 -8.82 11.38
N TRP A 158 1.85 -9.21 10.14
CA TRP A 158 0.84 -8.68 9.22
C TRP A 158 -0.02 -9.81 8.63
N VAL A 159 -0.62 -10.58 9.51
CA VAL A 159 -1.64 -11.56 9.14
C VAL A 159 -2.92 -11.23 9.93
#